data_fe8c78c998a471f62488b46cd8f2efe1
#
_entry.id   fe8c78c998a471f62488b46cd8f2efe1
#
_cell.length_a   1.000
_cell.length_b   1.000
_cell.length_c   1.000
_cell.angle_alpha   90.00
_cell.angle_beta   90.00
_cell.angle_gamma   90.00
#
_symmetry.space_group_name_H-M   'P 1'
#
loop_
_entity.id
_entity.type
_entity.pdbx_description
1 polymer ?
#
loop_
_entity_poly.entity_id
_entity_poly.type
_entity_poly.pdbx_seq_one_letter_code
_entity_poly.pdbx_strand_id
1 'polypeptide(L)'
;SFNDVYRLRPQQFQLGFLKVLKGSKMHEKAGEYGIVYHTRPMYEVLSTNWLTYDEVIYLKGIEEMVEVYYNSCQFRCTMLALEAEFDTPFAMYEALAEYYEENGLNGLKHSRMRRFDILHDFILSYVKKEHAPKYEDDLLMDLYLREKSKSRPSWAADLSGYKSEIQEFFRKEAEEKRYLKDYE
;
A
#
# COMPACT_ATOMS: atom_id res chain seq x y z
N SER A 1 14.96 12.32 -1.81
CA SER A 1 14.84 10.93 -1.37
C SER A 1 13.39 10.50 -1.26
N PHE A 2 13.12 9.20 -1.06
CA PHE A 2 11.77 8.64 -0.90
C PHE A 2 10.98 9.36 0.20
N ASN A 3 11.53 9.41 1.42
CA ASN A 3 10.87 9.99 2.59
C ASN A 3 10.54 11.48 2.42
N ASP A 4 11.38 12.25 1.73
CA ASP A 4 11.14 13.68 1.53
C ASP A 4 9.98 13.93 0.57
N VAL A 5 9.91 13.17 -0.53
CA VAL A 5 8.79 13.24 -1.48
C VAL A 5 7.50 12.72 -0.84
N TYR A 6 7.57 11.61 -0.10
CA TYR A 6 6.42 11.06 0.61
C TYR A 6 5.80 12.06 1.60
N ARG A 7 6.62 12.83 2.32
CA ARG A 7 6.14 13.89 3.27
C ARG A 7 5.34 14.99 2.59
N LEU A 8 5.54 15.23 1.29
CA LEU A 8 4.74 16.19 0.51
C LEU A 8 3.32 15.69 0.22
N ARG A 9 3.02 14.41 0.50
CA ARG A 9 1.72 13.78 0.28
C ARG A 9 1.20 13.98 -1.16
N PRO A 10 1.99 13.64 -2.19
CA PRO A 10 1.55 13.80 -3.57
C PRO A 10 0.31 12.95 -3.84
N GLN A 11 -0.55 13.37 -4.77
CA GLN A 11 -1.71 12.58 -5.18
C GLN A 11 -1.33 11.25 -5.85
N GLN A 12 -0.19 11.24 -6.55
CA GLN A 12 0.44 10.08 -7.15
C GLN A 12 1.92 10.07 -6.77
N PHE A 13 2.38 8.99 -6.18
CA PHE A 13 3.77 8.80 -5.79
C PHE A 13 4.40 7.75 -6.70
N GLN A 14 5.15 8.20 -7.70
CA GLN A 14 5.78 7.31 -8.68
C GLN A 14 7.28 7.11 -8.35
N LEU A 15 7.66 5.86 -8.19
CA LEU A 15 9.05 5.43 -8.21
C LEU A 15 9.39 5.04 -9.64
N GLY A 16 10.19 5.88 -10.32
CA GLY A 16 10.56 5.65 -11.71
C GLY A 16 11.90 4.94 -11.85
N PHE A 17 11.93 3.85 -12.59
CA PHE A 17 13.19 3.19 -12.99
C PHE A 17 13.72 3.79 -14.28
N LEU A 18 15.04 3.95 -14.35
CA LEU A 18 15.74 4.51 -15.50
C LEU A 18 15.44 3.69 -16.76
N LYS A 19 15.09 4.39 -17.85
CA LYS A 19 14.93 3.81 -19.18
C LYS A 19 16.00 4.36 -20.11
N VAL A 20 16.78 3.47 -20.71
CA VAL A 20 17.89 3.82 -21.58
C VAL A 20 17.41 3.89 -23.02
N LEU A 21 16.88 5.05 -23.40
CA LEU A 21 16.32 5.27 -24.75
C LEU A 21 17.45 5.41 -25.77
N LYS A 22 17.31 4.76 -26.94
CA LYS A 22 18.24 4.86 -28.05
C LYS A 22 18.42 6.31 -28.48
N GLY A 23 19.69 6.73 -28.68
CA GLY A 23 20.03 8.10 -29.06
C GLY A 23 20.03 9.11 -27.91
N SER A 24 19.74 8.69 -26.67
CA SER A 24 19.89 9.57 -25.50
C SER A 24 21.33 9.61 -25.01
N LYS A 25 21.70 10.70 -24.29
CA LYS A 25 23.02 10.78 -23.62
C LYS A 25 23.26 9.63 -22.64
N MET A 26 22.20 9.11 -22.03
CA MET A 26 22.31 7.95 -21.15
C MET A 26 22.69 6.67 -21.92
N HIS A 27 22.15 6.51 -23.13
CA HIS A 27 22.54 5.41 -24.02
C HIS A 27 24.00 5.51 -24.45
N GLU A 28 24.48 6.72 -24.80
CA GLU A 28 25.87 6.96 -25.17
C GLU A 28 26.85 6.66 -24.02
N LYS A 29 26.43 6.97 -22.78
CA LYS A 29 27.24 6.80 -21.57
C LYS A 29 26.99 5.49 -20.83
N ALA A 30 26.15 4.61 -21.35
CA ALA A 30 25.78 3.37 -20.67
C ALA A 30 27.01 2.51 -20.26
N GLY A 31 28.01 2.43 -21.14
CA GLY A 31 29.26 1.72 -20.85
C GLY A 31 30.09 2.39 -19.73
N GLU A 32 30.17 3.72 -19.69
CA GLU A 32 30.85 4.48 -18.63
C GLU A 32 30.24 4.24 -17.25
N TYR A 33 28.93 4.16 -17.19
CA TYR A 33 28.19 3.97 -15.92
C TYR A 33 27.88 2.50 -15.60
N GLY A 34 28.42 1.56 -16.39
CA GLY A 34 28.16 0.12 -16.23
C GLY A 34 26.67 -0.24 -16.29
N ILE A 35 25.89 0.52 -17.08
CA ILE A 35 24.45 0.30 -17.17
C ILE A 35 24.15 -0.91 -18.03
N VAL A 36 23.56 -1.92 -17.41
CA VAL A 36 22.92 -3.05 -18.08
C VAL A 36 21.41 -2.78 -18.14
N TYR A 37 20.80 -2.95 -19.30
CA TYR A 37 19.40 -2.66 -19.52
C TYR A 37 18.78 -3.58 -20.56
N HIS A 38 17.43 -3.68 -20.55
CA HIS A 38 16.71 -4.45 -21.57
C HIS A 38 16.89 -3.86 -22.96
N THR A 39 17.34 -4.67 -23.92
CA THR A 39 17.51 -4.25 -25.33
C THR A 39 16.20 -4.10 -26.09
N ARG A 40 15.10 -4.66 -25.56
CA ARG A 40 13.74 -4.52 -26.06
C ARG A 40 12.99 -3.40 -25.32
N PRO A 41 11.93 -2.81 -25.92
CA PRO A 41 11.06 -1.92 -25.15
C PRO A 41 10.57 -2.63 -23.87
N MET A 42 10.63 -2.01 -22.74
CA MET A 42 10.76 -0.60 -22.34
C MET A 42 12.18 -0.09 -22.03
N TYR A 43 13.24 -0.81 -22.40
CA TYR A 43 14.65 -0.37 -22.22
C TYR A 43 15.02 -0.05 -20.78
N GLU A 44 14.40 -0.72 -19.83
CA GLU A 44 14.56 -0.46 -18.41
C GLU A 44 15.89 -0.97 -17.89
N VAL A 45 16.48 -0.24 -16.96
CA VAL A 45 17.74 -0.61 -16.30
C VAL A 45 17.58 -1.91 -15.51
N LEU A 46 18.61 -2.76 -15.60
CA LEU A 46 18.75 -3.99 -14.82
C LEU A 46 19.79 -3.85 -13.72
N SER A 47 20.88 -3.13 -14.00
CA SER A 47 21.94 -2.83 -13.03
C SER A 47 22.77 -1.65 -13.49
N THR A 48 23.58 -1.08 -12.58
CA THR A 48 24.54 -0.02 -12.83
C THR A 48 25.78 -0.26 -11.97
N ASN A 49 26.82 0.58 -12.11
CA ASN A 49 27.97 0.54 -11.18
C ASN A 49 27.59 0.80 -9.70
N TRP A 50 26.40 1.36 -9.43
CA TRP A 50 25.94 1.77 -8.08
C TRP A 50 24.76 0.97 -7.56
N LEU A 51 24.08 0.23 -8.45
CA LEU A 51 22.89 -0.58 -8.14
C LEU A 51 23.05 -1.95 -8.80
N THR A 52 23.04 -2.98 -7.99
CA THR A 52 23.03 -4.38 -8.45
C THR A 52 21.66 -4.75 -9.01
N TYR A 53 21.59 -5.88 -9.70
CA TYR A 53 20.32 -6.42 -10.21
C TYR A 53 19.35 -6.74 -9.07
N ASP A 54 19.83 -7.34 -7.99
CA ASP A 54 19.02 -7.72 -6.84
C ASP A 54 18.45 -6.48 -6.12
N GLU A 55 19.25 -5.41 -6.00
CA GLU A 55 18.75 -4.13 -5.46
C GLU A 55 17.69 -3.49 -6.36
N VAL A 56 17.79 -3.60 -7.68
CA VAL A 56 16.76 -3.13 -8.61
C VAL A 56 15.46 -3.93 -8.43
N ILE A 57 15.54 -5.25 -8.30
CA ILE A 57 14.38 -6.12 -8.06
C ILE A 57 13.74 -5.78 -6.70
N TYR A 58 14.54 -5.61 -5.67
CA TYR A 58 14.10 -5.20 -4.34
C TYR A 58 13.34 -3.87 -4.38
N LEU A 59 13.89 -2.84 -5.03
CA LEU A 59 13.22 -1.55 -5.20
C LEU A 59 11.92 -1.64 -6.00
N LYS A 60 11.81 -2.58 -6.94
CA LYS A 60 10.56 -2.86 -7.66
C LYS A 60 9.48 -3.45 -6.75
N GLY A 61 9.85 -4.27 -5.80
CA GLY A 61 8.91 -4.73 -4.76
C GLY A 61 8.35 -3.56 -3.96
N ILE A 62 9.19 -2.59 -3.57
CA ILE A 62 8.76 -1.37 -2.87
C ILE A 62 7.85 -0.50 -3.77
N GLU A 63 8.18 -0.36 -5.06
CA GLU A 63 7.32 0.34 -6.04
C GLU A 63 5.91 -0.28 -6.10
N GLU A 64 5.84 -1.60 -6.18
CA GLU A 64 4.56 -2.33 -6.20
C GLU A 64 3.75 -2.05 -4.92
N MET A 65 4.39 -2.03 -3.76
CA MET A 65 3.70 -1.71 -2.50
C MET A 65 3.17 -0.27 -2.47
N VAL A 66 3.92 0.68 -3.02
CA VAL A 66 3.45 2.06 -3.17
C VAL A 66 2.25 2.13 -4.10
N GLU A 67 2.25 1.42 -5.23
CA GLU A 67 1.09 1.36 -6.13
C GLU A 67 -0.14 0.75 -5.45
N VAL A 68 0.04 -0.35 -4.71
CA VAL A 68 -1.06 -1.06 -4.06
C VAL A 68 -1.61 -0.29 -2.86
N TYR A 69 -0.76 0.27 -2.01
CA TYR A 69 -1.17 0.78 -0.69
C TYR A 69 -1.21 2.31 -0.60
N TYR A 70 -0.51 3.03 -1.47
CA TYR A 70 -0.57 4.48 -1.54
C TYR A 70 -1.43 4.97 -2.71
N ASN A 71 -1.00 4.67 -3.95
CA ASN A 71 -1.60 5.23 -5.16
C ASN A 71 -3.03 4.75 -5.41
N SER A 72 -3.38 3.55 -4.96
CA SER A 72 -4.76 3.05 -5.03
C SER A 72 -5.74 3.87 -4.18
N CYS A 73 -5.24 4.60 -3.19
CA CYS A 73 -6.03 5.32 -2.19
C CYS A 73 -7.04 4.44 -1.40
N GLN A 74 -6.89 3.11 -1.42
CA GLN A 74 -7.82 2.18 -0.77
C GLN A 74 -7.61 2.09 0.75
N PHE A 75 -6.40 2.37 1.22
CA PHE A 75 -5.94 2.10 2.60
C PHE A 75 -5.47 3.37 3.32
N ARG A 76 -6.14 4.51 3.07
CA ARG A 76 -5.65 5.81 3.53
C ARG A 76 -5.58 5.95 5.04
N CYS A 77 -6.61 5.50 5.75
CA CYS A 77 -6.67 5.58 7.21
C CYS A 77 -5.62 4.64 7.81
N THR A 78 -5.62 3.39 7.35
CA THR A 78 -4.71 2.36 7.84
C THR A 78 -3.25 2.72 7.59
N MET A 79 -2.87 3.10 6.36
CA MET A 79 -1.49 3.42 6.03
C MET A 79 -0.98 4.65 6.78
N LEU A 80 -1.83 5.67 6.97
CA LEU A 80 -1.48 6.85 7.76
C LEU A 80 -1.24 6.49 9.24
N ALA A 81 -2.06 5.61 9.80
CA ALA A 81 -1.91 5.16 11.17
C ALA A 81 -0.65 4.28 11.36
N LEU A 82 -0.38 3.38 10.39
CA LEU A 82 0.78 2.46 10.42
C LEU A 82 2.13 3.19 10.35
N GLU A 83 2.20 4.40 9.80
CA GLU A 83 3.45 5.17 9.78
C GLU A 83 4.05 5.36 11.19
N ALA A 84 3.22 5.37 12.22
CA ALA A 84 3.68 5.55 13.60
C ALA A 84 4.43 4.33 14.17
N GLU A 85 4.32 3.17 13.54
CA GLU A 85 4.97 1.93 13.96
C GLU A 85 6.36 1.74 13.31
N PHE A 86 6.75 2.62 12.39
CA PHE A 86 8.00 2.53 11.64
C PHE A 86 8.82 3.82 11.75
N ASP A 87 10.14 3.69 11.75
CA ASP A 87 11.06 4.83 11.83
C ASP A 87 10.91 5.81 10.66
N THR A 88 10.59 5.29 9.49
CA THR A 88 10.39 6.07 8.28
C THR A 88 9.30 5.47 7.39
N PRO A 89 8.64 6.28 6.53
CA PRO A 89 7.74 5.75 5.51
C PRO A 89 8.41 4.73 4.58
N PHE A 90 9.69 4.92 4.23
CA PHE A 90 10.43 3.94 3.43
C PHE A 90 10.49 2.59 4.13
N ALA A 91 10.84 2.55 5.42
CA ALA A 91 10.90 1.31 6.19
C ALA A 91 9.55 0.57 6.26
N MET A 92 8.44 1.31 6.30
CA MET A 92 7.10 0.70 6.25
C MET A 92 6.83 0.00 4.91
N TYR A 93 7.14 0.65 3.78
CA TYR A 93 6.96 0.05 2.44
C TYR A 93 7.97 -1.07 2.17
N GLU A 94 9.17 -0.96 2.72
CA GLU A 94 10.20 -2.00 2.72
C GLU A 94 9.69 -3.25 3.43
N ALA A 95 9.20 -3.12 4.66
CA ALA A 95 8.62 -4.23 5.42
C ALA A 95 7.41 -4.88 4.72
N LEU A 96 6.57 -4.08 4.04
CA LEU A 96 5.48 -4.61 3.21
C LEU A 96 6.00 -5.44 2.03
N ALA A 97 7.05 -4.95 1.34
CA ALA A 97 7.64 -5.67 0.20
C ALA A 97 8.29 -6.99 0.66
N GLU A 98 9.01 -6.99 1.77
CA GLU A 98 9.59 -8.18 2.39
C GLU A 98 8.49 -9.19 2.79
N TYR A 99 7.42 -8.71 3.43
CA TYR A 99 6.27 -9.55 3.79
C TYR A 99 5.63 -10.21 2.57
N TYR A 100 5.50 -9.48 1.46
CA TYR A 100 4.99 -10.03 0.20
C TYR A 100 5.91 -11.11 -0.38
N GLU A 101 7.22 -10.90 -0.32
CA GLU A 101 8.20 -11.88 -0.78
C GLU A 101 8.19 -13.14 0.08
N GLU A 102 8.29 -13.02 1.39
CA GLU A 102 8.30 -14.12 2.34
C GLU A 102 7.05 -15.00 2.27
N ASN A 103 5.89 -14.40 1.97
CA ASN A 103 4.62 -15.10 1.86
C ASN A 103 4.27 -15.52 0.42
N GLY A 104 5.18 -15.33 -0.55
CA GLY A 104 4.97 -15.73 -1.95
C GLY A 104 3.80 -15.01 -2.63
N LEU A 105 3.56 -13.74 -2.25
CA LEU A 105 2.45 -12.93 -2.75
C LEU A 105 2.81 -12.12 -4.00
N ASN A 106 4.12 -11.98 -4.29
CA ASN A 106 4.64 -11.21 -5.42
C ASN A 106 4.19 -11.80 -6.77
N GLY A 107 3.90 -10.93 -7.74
CA GLY A 107 3.51 -11.33 -9.10
C GLY A 107 2.12 -11.96 -9.22
N LEU A 108 1.38 -12.09 -8.12
CA LEU A 108 0.01 -12.60 -8.12
C LEU A 108 -1.00 -11.46 -8.21
N LYS A 109 -2.09 -11.70 -8.97
CA LYS A 109 -3.21 -10.76 -9.00
C LYS A 109 -4.11 -10.98 -7.80
N HIS A 110 -4.03 -10.10 -6.82
CA HIS A 110 -4.89 -10.12 -5.65
C HIS A 110 -6.18 -9.32 -5.92
N SER A 111 -7.33 -9.88 -5.51
CA SER A 111 -8.58 -9.11 -5.47
C SER A 111 -8.48 -7.98 -4.44
N ARG A 112 -9.36 -6.97 -4.56
CA ARG A 112 -9.41 -5.87 -3.57
C ARG A 112 -9.60 -6.41 -2.15
N MET A 113 -10.56 -7.30 -1.95
CA MET A 113 -10.82 -7.91 -0.63
C MET A 113 -9.60 -8.67 -0.11
N ARG A 114 -8.92 -9.45 -0.98
CA ARG A 114 -7.71 -10.17 -0.56
C ARG A 114 -6.60 -9.22 -0.10
N ARG A 115 -6.49 -8.02 -0.66
CA ARG A 115 -5.52 -7.01 -0.21
C ARG A 115 -5.83 -6.50 1.21
N PHE A 116 -7.11 -6.41 1.60
CA PHE A 116 -7.47 -6.12 3.00
C PHE A 116 -7.04 -7.24 3.93
N ASP A 117 -7.26 -8.51 3.54
CA ASP A 117 -6.82 -9.66 4.35
C ASP A 117 -5.29 -9.69 4.48
N ILE A 118 -4.56 -9.46 3.39
CA ILE A 118 -3.08 -9.41 3.39
C ILE A 118 -2.59 -8.30 4.32
N LEU A 119 -3.16 -7.09 4.23
CA LEU A 119 -2.76 -5.98 5.09
C LEU A 119 -3.09 -6.25 6.56
N HIS A 120 -4.22 -6.90 6.84
CA HIS A 120 -4.56 -7.35 8.19
C HIS A 120 -3.51 -8.34 8.73
N ASP A 121 -3.16 -9.37 7.96
CA ASP A 121 -2.15 -10.36 8.34
C ASP A 121 -0.77 -9.70 8.56
N PHE A 122 -0.40 -8.73 7.72
CA PHE A 122 0.79 -7.91 7.90
C PHE A 122 0.76 -7.13 9.21
N ILE A 123 -0.34 -6.46 9.53
CA ILE A 123 -0.52 -5.71 10.78
C ILE A 123 -0.28 -6.64 11.98
N LEU A 124 -0.89 -7.82 11.97
CA LEU A 124 -0.72 -8.80 13.07
C LEU A 124 0.72 -9.30 13.22
N SER A 125 1.52 -9.24 12.15
CA SER A 125 2.93 -9.68 12.16
C SER A 125 3.88 -8.61 12.70
N TYR A 126 3.60 -7.33 12.46
CA TYR A 126 4.51 -6.22 12.75
C TYR A 126 4.08 -5.33 13.92
N VAL A 127 2.78 -5.27 14.20
CA VAL A 127 2.24 -4.41 15.25
C VAL A 127 2.07 -5.20 16.55
N LYS A 128 2.31 -4.55 17.68
CA LYS A 128 2.06 -5.16 19.00
C LYS A 128 0.58 -5.53 19.12
N LYS A 129 0.30 -6.70 19.71
CA LYS A 129 -1.07 -7.23 19.87
C LYS A 129 -2.04 -6.25 20.53
N GLU A 130 -1.55 -5.44 21.46
CA GLU A 130 -2.34 -4.42 22.15
C GLU A 130 -2.80 -3.27 21.26
N HIS A 131 -2.08 -3.01 20.15
CA HIS A 131 -2.39 -1.96 19.18
C HIS A 131 -3.22 -2.47 17.99
N ALA A 132 -3.22 -3.79 17.73
CA ALA A 132 -3.88 -4.39 16.57
C ALA A 132 -5.36 -3.97 16.41
N PRO A 133 -6.20 -3.93 17.48
CA PRO A 133 -7.62 -3.55 17.34
C PRO A 133 -7.82 -2.17 16.71
N LYS A 134 -6.94 -1.21 17.01
CA LYS A 134 -7.00 0.13 16.40
C LYS A 134 -6.82 0.08 14.89
N TYR A 135 -5.84 -0.70 14.42
CA TYR A 135 -5.55 -0.83 12.99
C TYR A 135 -6.62 -1.65 12.26
N GLU A 136 -7.25 -2.60 12.95
CA GLU A 136 -8.42 -3.32 12.43
C GLU A 136 -9.60 -2.37 12.22
N ASP A 137 -9.84 -1.43 13.13
CA ASP A 137 -10.88 -0.41 12.98
C ASP A 137 -10.57 0.56 11.82
N ASP A 138 -9.30 1.02 11.67
CA ASP A 138 -8.87 1.85 10.56
C ASP A 138 -9.03 1.12 9.21
N LEU A 139 -8.69 -0.18 9.18
CA LEU A 139 -8.82 -1.02 7.99
C LEU A 139 -10.29 -1.27 7.61
N LEU A 140 -11.17 -1.43 8.60
CA LEU A 140 -12.61 -1.51 8.38
C LEU A 140 -13.18 -0.18 7.87
N MET A 141 -12.69 0.95 8.38
CA MET A 141 -13.07 2.26 7.90
C MET A 141 -12.72 2.41 6.42
N ASP A 142 -11.48 2.08 6.04
CA ASP A 142 -11.04 2.12 4.64
C ASP A 142 -11.91 1.21 3.75
N LEU A 143 -12.25 0.01 4.23
CA LEU A 143 -13.12 -0.92 3.51
C LEU A 143 -14.49 -0.31 3.24
N TYR A 144 -15.17 0.20 4.27
CA TYR A 144 -16.53 0.72 4.13
C TYR A 144 -16.61 2.05 3.39
N LEU A 145 -15.55 2.87 3.43
CA LEU A 145 -15.48 4.10 2.62
C LEU A 145 -15.36 3.83 1.12
N ARG A 146 -14.88 2.64 0.72
CA ARG A 146 -14.55 2.34 -0.68
C ARG A 146 -15.37 1.22 -1.30
N GLU A 147 -15.79 0.26 -0.49
CA GLU A 147 -16.47 -0.93 -0.98
C GLU A 147 -17.87 -1.04 -0.38
N LYS A 148 -18.90 -1.22 -1.24
CA LYS A 148 -20.24 -1.57 -0.80
C LYS A 148 -20.28 -3.07 -0.40
N SER A 149 -19.49 -3.42 0.63
CA SER A 149 -19.39 -4.80 1.08
C SER A 149 -20.67 -5.24 1.81
N LYS A 150 -21.25 -6.37 1.36
CA LYS A 150 -22.44 -6.96 2.00
C LYS A 150 -22.11 -7.83 3.21
N SER A 151 -20.85 -8.20 3.37
CA SER A 151 -20.38 -9.03 4.48
C SER A 151 -19.18 -8.40 5.16
N ARG A 152 -19.09 -8.59 6.47
CA ARG A 152 -17.90 -8.20 7.23
C ARG A 152 -16.77 -9.19 6.96
N PRO A 153 -15.51 -8.75 6.97
CA PRO A 153 -14.35 -9.65 6.98
C PRO A 153 -14.39 -10.57 8.20
N SER A 154 -13.81 -11.76 8.09
CA SER A 154 -13.79 -12.74 9.18
C SER A 154 -12.98 -12.31 10.40
N TRP A 155 -12.03 -11.41 10.20
CA TRP A 155 -11.21 -10.83 11.27
C TRP A 155 -11.87 -9.64 11.97
N ALA A 156 -12.96 -9.08 11.43
CA ALA A 156 -13.65 -7.94 12.03
C ALA A 156 -14.40 -8.35 13.29
N ALA A 157 -14.35 -7.51 14.32
CA ALA A 157 -15.00 -7.74 15.60
C ALA A 157 -16.49 -8.08 15.45
N ASP A 158 -17.00 -9.01 16.25
CA ASP A 158 -18.43 -9.33 16.27
C ASP A 158 -19.25 -8.18 16.88
N LEU A 159 -20.19 -7.67 16.11
CA LEU A 159 -21.12 -6.62 16.54
C LEU A 159 -22.49 -7.15 16.99
N SER A 160 -22.65 -8.45 17.17
CA SER A 160 -23.94 -9.06 17.54
C SER A 160 -24.50 -8.51 18.85
N GLY A 161 -23.61 -8.14 19.80
CA GLY A 161 -23.97 -7.53 21.07
C GLY A 161 -24.47 -6.07 20.98
N TYR A 162 -24.21 -5.38 19.86
CA TYR A 162 -24.52 -3.95 19.68
C TYR A 162 -25.68 -3.69 18.72
N LYS A 163 -26.53 -4.71 18.45
CA LYS A 163 -27.62 -4.57 17.46
C LYS A 163 -28.59 -3.46 17.78
N SER A 164 -28.96 -3.28 19.06
CA SER A 164 -29.89 -2.23 19.51
C SER A 164 -29.29 -0.83 19.31
N GLU A 165 -28.02 -0.65 19.68
CA GLU A 165 -27.30 0.61 19.54
C GLU A 165 -27.11 0.99 18.07
N ILE A 166 -26.78 0.01 17.23
CA ILE A 166 -26.64 0.19 15.79
C ILE A 166 -27.98 0.61 15.17
N GLN A 167 -29.08 -0.05 15.54
CA GLN A 167 -30.41 0.32 15.04
C GLN A 167 -30.80 1.73 15.49
N GLU A 168 -30.53 2.08 16.75
CA GLU A 168 -30.80 3.42 17.25
C GLU A 168 -29.94 4.48 16.55
N PHE A 169 -28.66 4.20 16.32
CA PHE A 169 -27.79 5.08 15.54
C PHE A 169 -28.34 5.36 14.15
N PHE A 170 -28.70 4.31 13.39
CA PHE A 170 -29.23 4.50 12.04
C PHE A 170 -30.58 5.21 12.03
N ARG A 171 -31.43 4.99 13.04
CA ARG A 171 -32.68 5.72 13.19
C ARG A 171 -32.45 7.22 13.39
N LYS A 172 -31.55 7.59 14.30
CA LYS A 172 -31.15 8.98 14.53
C LYS A 172 -30.52 9.61 13.30
N GLU A 173 -29.62 8.87 12.65
CA GLU A 173 -28.91 9.35 11.49
C GLU A 173 -29.80 9.58 10.27
N ALA A 174 -30.87 8.77 10.11
CA ALA A 174 -31.90 8.98 9.08
C ALA A 174 -32.64 10.32 9.26
N GLU A 175 -32.82 10.78 10.51
CA GLU A 175 -33.46 12.04 10.85
C GLU A 175 -32.48 13.23 10.80
N GLU A 176 -31.34 13.08 11.42
CA GLU A 176 -30.35 14.17 11.64
C GLU A 176 -29.38 14.36 10.46
N LYS A 177 -29.10 13.29 9.70
CA LYS A 177 -28.11 13.27 8.60
C LYS A 177 -26.76 13.90 8.98
N ARG A 178 -26.24 13.54 10.14
CA ARG A 178 -25.08 14.17 10.75
C ARG A 178 -23.77 13.62 10.20
N TYR A 179 -23.68 12.30 10.02
CA TYR A 179 -22.45 11.58 9.67
C TYR A 179 -22.50 10.95 8.27
N LEU A 180 -23.69 10.53 7.82
CA LEU A 180 -23.90 9.79 6.58
C LEU A 180 -24.64 10.61 5.51
N LYS A 181 -24.41 11.94 5.48
CA LYS A 181 -25.09 12.87 4.56
C LYS A 181 -25.03 12.45 3.09
N ASP A 182 -23.88 11.93 2.68
CA ASP A 182 -23.56 11.59 1.29
C ASP A 182 -23.52 10.07 1.06
N TYR A 183 -24.01 9.28 2.04
CA TYR A 183 -24.02 7.83 1.96
C TYR A 183 -25.42 7.37 1.57
N GLU A 184 -25.59 7.01 0.27
CA GLU A 184 -26.80 6.39 -0.29
C GLU A 184 -26.69 4.86 -0.37
#